data_56d7c0f803b1fcbfd8edd06f4df4cefa
#
_entry.id   56d7c0f803b1fcbfd8edd06f4df4cefa
#
_cell.length_a   1.000
_cell.length_b   1.000
_cell.length_c   1.000
_cell.angle_alpha   90.00
_cell.angle_beta   90.00
_cell.angle_gamma   90.00
#
_symmetry.space_group_name_H-M   'P 1'
#
loop_
_entity.id
_entity.type
_entity.pdbx_description
1 polymer ?
#
loop_
_entity_poly.entity_id
_entity_poly.type
_entity_poly.pdbx_seq_one_letter_code
_entity_poly.pdbx_strand_id
1 'polypeptide(L)'
;MNRFDTSFYQGKRVLVTGHTGFKGTWLCKMLLMAGAEVTGYSLNPPTKPDLYEISGVGSQMHSVIGDIRDFKLLQQTFEFAKPEIVIHLAAQPIVRDSYKDPRYTYETNVMGTVNLLECVRMTPGIRSVLNVTTDKVYHNNEWCW
;
A
#
# COMPACT_ATOMS: atom_id res chain seq x y z
N MET A 1 12.70 -21.94 17.57
CA MET A 1 11.73 -21.16 16.79
C MET A 1 12.29 -19.74 16.73
N ASN A 2 12.90 -19.33 15.58
CA ASN A 2 13.45 -17.98 15.46
C ASN A 2 12.30 -16.99 15.56
N ARG A 3 12.29 -16.17 16.61
CA ARG A 3 11.36 -15.05 16.71
C ARG A 3 11.67 -14.10 15.55
N PHE A 4 10.65 -13.74 14.80
CA PHE A 4 10.76 -12.69 13.77
C PHE A 4 11.28 -11.42 14.46
N ASP A 5 12.47 -10.97 14.08
CA ASP A 5 13.04 -9.74 14.64
C ASP A 5 12.34 -8.55 13.98
N THR A 6 11.44 -7.94 14.72
CA THR A 6 10.71 -6.75 14.28
C THR A 6 11.42 -5.46 14.65
N SER A 7 12.55 -5.53 15.37
CA SER A 7 13.29 -4.35 15.85
C SER A 7 13.79 -3.45 14.71
N PHE A 8 13.96 -4.02 13.52
CA PHE A 8 14.33 -3.29 12.30
C PHE A 8 13.37 -2.12 12.00
N TYR A 9 12.09 -2.25 12.30
CA TYR A 9 11.08 -1.24 11.99
C TYR A 9 10.94 -0.16 13.06
N GLN A 10 11.58 -0.30 14.22
CA GLN A 10 11.48 0.65 15.31
C GLN A 10 11.89 2.06 14.86
N GLY A 11 10.98 3.03 14.93
CA GLY A 11 11.18 4.41 14.52
C GLY A 11 11.37 4.63 13.01
N LYS A 12 11.13 3.62 12.16
CA LYS A 12 11.18 3.77 10.71
C LYS A 12 9.91 4.40 10.18
N ARG A 13 10.06 5.40 9.30
CA ARG A 13 8.94 6.00 8.58
C ARG A 13 8.58 5.11 7.38
N VAL A 14 7.39 4.52 7.43
CA VAL A 14 6.89 3.59 6.41
C VAL A 14 5.64 4.17 5.77
N LEU A 15 5.65 4.32 4.45
CA LEU A 15 4.46 4.68 3.68
C LEU A 15 3.85 3.44 3.06
N VAL A 16 2.56 3.21 3.32
CA VAL A 16 1.80 2.07 2.80
C VAL A 16 0.64 2.57 1.95
N THR A 17 0.62 2.23 0.65
CA THR A 17 -0.56 2.47 -0.16
C THR A 17 -1.53 1.30 -0.09
N GLY A 18 -2.84 1.56 -0.19
CA GLY A 18 -3.84 0.51 -0.04
C GLY A 18 -4.07 0.07 1.42
N HIS A 19 -3.77 0.94 2.37
CA HIS A 19 -3.82 0.65 3.82
C HIS A 19 -5.22 0.36 4.36
N THR A 20 -6.27 0.82 3.69
CA THR A 20 -7.69 0.56 4.09
C THR A 20 -8.19 -0.80 3.62
N GLY A 21 -7.48 -1.45 2.68
CA GLY A 21 -7.80 -2.80 2.21
C GLY A 21 -7.42 -3.87 3.25
N PHE A 22 -7.93 -5.09 3.07
CA PHE A 22 -7.72 -6.20 4.01
C PHE A 22 -6.24 -6.46 4.31
N LYS A 23 -5.41 -6.66 3.27
CA LYS A 23 -3.97 -6.90 3.46
C LYS A 23 -3.24 -5.67 4.01
N GLY A 24 -3.60 -4.48 3.51
CA GLY A 24 -2.99 -3.22 3.95
C GLY A 24 -3.23 -2.94 5.42
N THR A 25 -4.45 -3.18 5.91
CA THR A 25 -4.81 -3.03 7.32
C THR A 25 -3.98 -3.95 8.23
N TRP A 26 -3.86 -5.24 7.88
CA TRP A 26 -3.02 -6.18 8.62
C TRP A 26 -1.55 -5.76 8.63
N LEU A 27 -1.03 -5.36 7.48
CA LEU A 27 0.36 -4.89 7.36
C LEU A 27 0.61 -3.66 8.23
N CYS A 28 -0.27 -2.65 8.17
CA CYS A 28 -0.16 -1.46 9.02
C CYS A 28 -0.18 -1.82 10.51
N LYS A 29 -1.07 -2.74 10.92
CA LYS A 29 -1.11 -3.21 12.31
C LYS A 29 0.21 -3.85 12.74
N MET A 30 0.79 -4.71 11.89
CA MET A 30 2.08 -5.36 12.18
C MET A 30 3.22 -4.33 12.27
N LEU A 31 3.27 -3.36 11.36
CA LEU A 31 4.29 -2.30 11.35
C LEU A 31 4.19 -1.42 12.60
N LEU A 32 2.98 -1.03 13.02
CA LEU A 32 2.76 -0.26 14.24
C LEU A 32 3.20 -1.05 15.48
N MET A 33 2.88 -2.35 15.55
CA MET A 33 3.34 -3.23 16.63
C MET A 33 4.86 -3.40 16.65
N ALA A 34 5.51 -3.26 15.49
CA ALA A 34 6.96 -3.26 15.34
C ALA A 34 7.61 -1.90 15.65
N GLY A 35 6.81 -0.89 16.03
CA GLY A 35 7.28 0.44 16.38
C GLY A 35 7.58 1.36 15.20
N ALA A 36 7.05 1.07 14.01
CA ALA A 36 7.17 1.96 12.86
C ALA A 36 6.25 3.18 12.96
N GLU A 37 6.67 4.29 12.37
CA GLU A 37 5.83 5.44 12.09
C GLU A 37 5.15 5.25 10.73
N VAL A 38 3.86 4.91 10.76
CA VAL A 38 3.13 4.51 9.54
C VAL A 38 2.31 5.66 8.99
N THR A 39 2.50 5.94 7.69
CA THR A 39 1.60 6.78 6.89
C THR A 39 0.90 5.91 5.85
N GLY A 40 -0.42 5.96 5.82
CA GLY A 40 -1.24 5.25 4.84
C GLY A 40 -1.80 6.19 3.77
N TYR A 41 -1.88 5.71 2.51
CA TYR A 41 -2.53 6.40 1.40
C TYR A 41 -3.44 5.44 0.65
N SER A 42 -4.74 5.69 0.60
CA SER A 42 -5.70 4.78 -0.04
C SER A 42 -7.06 5.45 -0.23
N LEU A 43 -7.89 4.84 -1.06
CA LEU A 43 -9.34 5.12 -1.08
C LEU A 43 -9.99 4.71 0.26
N ASN A 44 -11.23 5.12 0.48
CA ASN A 44 -12.02 4.60 1.58
C ASN A 44 -12.14 3.08 1.52
N PRO A 45 -12.37 2.39 2.66
CA PRO A 45 -12.63 0.96 2.67
C PRO A 45 -13.73 0.57 1.69
N PRO A 46 -13.55 -0.52 0.91
CA PRO A 46 -14.50 -0.88 -0.17
C PRO A 46 -15.77 -1.58 0.32
N THR A 47 -15.82 -2.00 1.58
CA THR A 47 -16.93 -2.81 2.15
C THR A 47 -17.37 -2.28 3.51
N LYS A 48 -18.57 -2.68 3.95
CA LYS A 48 -19.05 -2.51 5.32
C LYS A 48 -19.72 -3.81 5.79
N PRO A 49 -19.29 -4.39 6.91
CA PRO A 49 -18.16 -3.97 7.76
C PRO A 49 -16.81 -4.17 7.05
N ASP A 50 -15.79 -3.43 7.48
CA ASP A 50 -14.42 -3.56 7.01
C ASP A 50 -13.41 -3.70 8.15
N LEU A 51 -12.27 -4.31 7.86
CA LEU A 51 -11.24 -4.57 8.86
C LEU A 51 -10.57 -3.28 9.35
N TYR A 52 -10.46 -2.26 8.51
CA TYR A 52 -9.80 -1.01 8.86
C TYR A 52 -10.55 -0.27 9.98
N GLU A 53 -11.88 -0.15 9.87
CA GLU A 53 -12.72 0.46 10.90
C GLU A 53 -12.76 -0.41 12.17
N ILE A 54 -13.01 -1.74 12.02
CA ILE A 54 -13.12 -2.67 13.17
C ILE A 54 -11.82 -2.72 13.98
N SER A 55 -10.67 -2.71 13.33
CA SER A 55 -9.36 -2.78 14.01
C SER A 55 -8.94 -1.49 14.70
N GLY A 56 -9.58 -0.36 14.35
CA GLY A 56 -9.22 0.97 14.84
C GLY A 56 -7.79 1.40 14.46
N VAL A 57 -7.17 0.78 13.45
CA VAL A 57 -5.77 1.03 13.08
C VAL A 57 -5.55 2.47 12.62
N GLY A 58 -6.56 3.07 11.99
CA GLY A 58 -6.49 4.44 11.48
C GLY A 58 -6.20 5.49 12.55
N SER A 59 -6.61 5.26 13.80
CA SER A 59 -6.33 6.17 14.92
C SER A 59 -4.88 6.09 15.43
N GLN A 60 -4.11 5.10 14.99
CA GLN A 60 -2.73 4.83 15.44
C GLN A 60 -1.70 5.24 14.39
N MET A 61 -2.11 5.75 13.24
CA MET A 61 -1.25 6.10 12.12
C MET A 61 -1.72 7.39 11.44
N HIS A 62 -0.89 7.97 10.59
CA HIS A 62 -1.34 9.05 9.72
C HIS A 62 -2.02 8.46 8.49
N SER A 63 -3.34 8.61 8.39
CA SER A 63 -4.15 8.06 7.30
C SER A 63 -4.59 9.16 6.36
N VAL A 64 -4.20 9.07 5.09
CA VAL A 64 -4.61 9.95 4.00
C VAL A 64 -5.56 9.19 3.07
N ILE A 65 -6.77 9.70 2.94
CA ILE A 65 -7.73 9.18 1.96
C ILE A 65 -7.50 9.90 0.63
N GLY A 66 -7.07 9.13 -0.37
CA GLY A 66 -6.74 9.65 -1.70
C GLY A 66 -6.67 8.55 -2.75
N ASP A 67 -6.82 8.95 -4.01
CA ASP A 67 -6.72 8.06 -5.16
C ASP A 67 -5.26 8.02 -5.65
N ILE A 68 -4.73 6.82 -5.92
CA ILE A 68 -3.35 6.65 -6.42
C ILE A 68 -3.13 7.33 -7.79
N ARG A 69 -4.21 7.66 -8.50
CA ARG A 69 -4.19 8.42 -9.74
C ARG A 69 -4.03 9.92 -9.51
N ASP A 70 -4.30 10.43 -8.30
CA ASP A 70 -4.05 11.82 -7.92
C ASP A 70 -2.58 12.01 -7.54
N PHE A 71 -1.76 12.31 -8.56
CA PHE A 71 -0.33 12.51 -8.39
C PHE A 71 -0.02 13.63 -7.39
N LYS A 72 -0.78 14.73 -7.41
CA LYS A 72 -0.51 15.90 -6.57
C LYS A 72 -0.71 15.58 -5.09
N LEU A 73 -1.83 14.95 -4.73
CA LEU A 73 -2.10 14.56 -3.34
C LEU A 73 -1.10 13.49 -2.87
N LEU A 74 -0.75 12.55 -3.75
CA LEU A 74 0.25 11.53 -3.46
C LEU A 74 1.62 12.18 -3.18
N GLN A 75 2.06 13.11 -4.00
CA GLN A 75 3.32 13.86 -3.82
C GLN A 75 3.33 14.61 -2.48
N GLN A 76 2.27 15.34 -2.15
CA GLN A 76 2.13 16.02 -0.86
C GLN A 76 2.23 15.04 0.32
N THR A 77 1.66 13.84 0.16
CA THR A 77 1.76 12.79 1.19
C THR A 77 3.20 12.33 1.37
N PHE A 78 3.97 12.16 0.29
CA PHE A 78 5.40 11.82 0.36
C PHE A 78 6.23 12.92 1.01
N GLU A 79 5.97 14.18 0.66
CA GLU A 79 6.65 15.36 1.24
C GLU A 79 6.42 15.47 2.75
N PHE A 80 5.20 15.17 3.20
CA PHE A 80 4.85 15.12 4.62
C PHE A 80 5.50 13.93 5.33
N ALA A 81 5.29 12.71 4.79
CA ALA A 81 5.71 11.47 5.45
C ALA A 81 7.21 11.26 5.45
N LYS A 82 7.93 11.78 4.44
CA LYS A 82 9.38 11.58 4.22
C LYS A 82 9.79 10.12 4.46
N PRO A 83 9.17 9.15 3.79
CA PRO A 83 9.32 7.74 4.11
C PRO A 83 10.74 7.25 3.83
N GLU A 84 11.22 6.32 4.66
CA GLU A 84 12.42 5.53 4.40
C GLU A 84 12.09 4.24 3.65
N ILE A 85 10.87 3.73 3.85
CA ILE A 85 10.36 2.50 3.24
C ILE A 85 8.99 2.79 2.62
N VAL A 86 8.78 2.33 1.40
CA VAL A 86 7.51 2.43 0.69
C VAL A 86 7.00 1.03 0.37
N ILE A 87 5.76 0.73 0.74
CA ILE A 87 5.11 -0.55 0.42
C ILE A 87 3.83 -0.25 -0.37
N HIS A 88 3.83 -0.66 -1.64
CA HIS A 88 2.75 -0.38 -2.57
C HIS A 88 1.81 -1.59 -2.70
N LEU A 89 0.58 -1.45 -2.15
CA LEU A 89 -0.48 -2.45 -2.27
C LEU A 89 -1.74 -1.90 -2.95
N ALA A 90 -1.79 -0.59 -3.24
CA ALA A 90 -2.96 0.00 -3.90
C ALA A 90 -3.09 -0.57 -5.32
N ALA A 91 -4.23 -1.18 -5.60
CA ALA A 91 -4.55 -1.73 -6.91
C ALA A 91 -6.07 -1.88 -7.07
N GLN A 92 -6.53 -1.96 -8.32
CA GLN A 92 -7.84 -2.53 -8.65
C GLN A 92 -7.62 -4.04 -8.92
N PRO A 93 -7.94 -4.94 -7.94
CA PRO A 93 -7.58 -6.36 -8.02
C PRO A 93 -8.69 -7.24 -8.58
N ILE A 94 -9.90 -6.69 -8.77
CA ILE A 94 -11.09 -7.49 -9.12
C ILE A 94 -11.12 -7.74 -10.62
N VAL A 95 -10.88 -8.99 -11.02
CA VAL A 95 -10.84 -9.40 -12.44
C VAL A 95 -12.13 -9.05 -13.18
N ARG A 96 -13.29 -9.33 -12.57
CA ARG A 96 -14.59 -9.01 -13.20
C ARG A 96 -14.76 -7.52 -13.50
N ASP A 97 -14.25 -6.65 -12.61
CA ASP A 97 -14.36 -5.21 -12.78
C ASP A 97 -13.35 -4.71 -13.82
N SER A 98 -12.21 -5.39 -13.99
CA SER A 98 -11.25 -5.06 -15.04
C SER A 98 -11.80 -5.26 -16.46
N TYR A 99 -12.73 -6.20 -16.63
CA TYR A 99 -13.43 -6.38 -17.91
C TYR A 99 -14.53 -5.34 -18.13
N LYS A 100 -15.16 -4.86 -17.05
CA LYS A 100 -16.21 -3.82 -17.16
C LYS A 100 -15.62 -2.43 -17.42
N ASP A 101 -14.51 -2.11 -16.75
CA ASP A 101 -13.80 -0.86 -16.87
C ASP A 101 -12.28 -1.09 -16.96
N PRO A 102 -11.79 -1.48 -18.15
CA PRO A 102 -10.36 -1.68 -18.36
C PRO A 102 -9.57 -0.37 -18.22
N ARG A 103 -10.14 0.76 -18.61
CA ARG A 103 -9.47 2.05 -18.49
C ARG A 103 -9.15 2.37 -17.03
N TYR A 104 -10.12 2.28 -16.15
CA TYR A 104 -9.91 2.49 -14.71
C TYR A 104 -8.85 1.54 -14.16
N THR A 105 -8.87 0.28 -14.60
CA THR A 105 -7.89 -0.73 -14.19
C THR A 105 -6.48 -0.34 -14.60
N TYR A 106 -6.26 0.11 -15.84
CA TYR A 106 -4.95 0.57 -16.30
C TYR A 106 -4.52 1.87 -15.61
N GLU A 107 -5.43 2.82 -15.47
CA GLU A 107 -5.16 4.08 -14.77
C GLU A 107 -4.72 3.82 -13.31
N THR A 108 -5.36 2.87 -12.63
CA THR A 108 -5.04 2.54 -11.24
C THR A 108 -3.76 1.71 -11.15
N ASN A 109 -3.68 0.59 -11.87
CA ASN A 109 -2.61 -0.39 -11.68
C ASN A 109 -1.32 0.00 -12.38
N VAL A 110 -1.40 0.65 -13.55
CA VAL A 110 -0.22 1.07 -14.30
C VAL A 110 0.14 2.51 -13.95
N MET A 111 -0.76 3.46 -14.24
CA MET A 111 -0.44 4.87 -14.01
C MET A 111 -0.33 5.21 -12.52
N GLY A 112 -1.13 4.58 -11.64
CA GLY A 112 -0.97 4.73 -10.20
C GLY A 112 0.41 4.26 -9.71
N THR A 113 0.91 3.14 -10.24
CA THR A 113 2.28 2.66 -9.95
C THR A 113 3.34 3.63 -10.50
N VAL A 114 3.14 4.17 -11.71
CA VAL A 114 4.04 5.20 -12.28
C VAL A 114 4.06 6.45 -11.39
N ASN A 115 2.90 6.92 -10.93
CA ASN A 115 2.80 8.06 -10.02
C ASN A 115 3.58 7.82 -8.72
N LEU A 116 3.42 6.64 -8.13
CA LEU A 116 4.14 6.27 -6.92
C LEU A 116 5.66 6.25 -7.14
N LEU A 117 6.12 5.61 -8.22
CA LEU A 117 7.55 5.52 -8.54
C LEU A 117 8.15 6.90 -8.84
N GLU A 118 7.38 7.80 -9.45
CA GLU A 118 7.82 9.18 -9.66
C GLU A 118 7.93 9.95 -8.33
N CYS A 119 6.97 9.78 -7.40
CA CYS A 119 7.11 10.32 -6.05
C CYS A 119 8.35 9.75 -5.33
N VAL A 120 8.62 8.46 -5.47
CA VAL A 120 9.84 7.82 -4.93
C VAL A 120 11.11 8.47 -5.52
N ARG A 121 11.15 8.66 -6.85
CA ARG A 121 12.30 9.28 -7.53
C ARG A 121 12.55 10.70 -7.04
N MET A 122 11.48 11.44 -6.72
CA MET A 122 11.55 12.85 -6.30
C MET A 122 11.82 13.02 -4.79
N THR A 123 11.65 11.96 -4.00
CA THR A 123 11.76 12.04 -2.53
C THR A 123 13.11 11.51 -2.05
N PRO A 124 14.00 12.37 -1.55
CA PRO A 124 15.28 11.89 -1.00
C PRO A 124 15.08 11.11 0.30
N GLY A 125 15.97 10.17 0.56
CA GLY A 125 15.99 9.40 1.82
C GLY A 125 15.20 8.10 1.78
N ILE A 126 14.49 7.78 0.71
CA ILE A 126 13.87 6.45 0.53
C ILE A 126 14.97 5.42 0.31
N ARG A 127 14.95 4.35 1.10
CA ARG A 127 15.95 3.27 1.11
C ARG A 127 15.44 1.97 0.53
N SER A 128 14.13 1.76 0.58
CA SER A 128 13.51 0.52 0.07
C SER A 128 12.12 0.79 -0.47
N VAL A 129 11.80 0.13 -1.58
CA VAL A 129 10.48 0.13 -2.18
C VAL A 129 10.07 -1.31 -2.46
N LEU A 130 8.93 -1.70 -1.93
CA LEU A 130 8.29 -2.98 -2.22
C LEU A 130 7.02 -2.74 -3.03
N ASN A 131 6.99 -3.20 -4.27
CA ASN A 131 5.78 -3.21 -5.10
C ASN A 131 5.16 -4.61 -5.06
N VAL A 132 3.97 -4.71 -4.46
CA VAL A 132 3.22 -5.97 -4.39
C VAL A 132 2.42 -6.13 -5.68
N THR A 133 2.88 -7.02 -6.53
CA THR A 133 2.28 -7.30 -7.85
C THR A 133 1.29 -8.48 -7.79
N THR A 134 1.14 -9.20 -8.87
CA THR A 134 0.20 -10.31 -9.02
C THR A 134 0.92 -11.67 -9.10
N ASP A 135 0.25 -12.72 -8.67
CA ASP A 135 0.65 -14.12 -8.85
C ASP A 135 0.47 -14.61 -10.31
N LYS A 136 -0.29 -13.87 -11.12
CA LYS A 136 -0.65 -14.27 -12.51
C LYS A 136 0.45 -14.04 -13.55
N VAL A 137 1.66 -13.76 -13.09
CA VAL A 137 2.86 -13.67 -13.93
C VAL A 137 3.55 -15.03 -14.12
N TYR A 138 3.19 -16.02 -13.30
CA TYR A 138 3.75 -17.37 -13.40
C TYR A 138 2.99 -18.23 -14.39
N HIS A 139 3.71 -19.07 -15.10
CA HIS A 139 3.10 -20.06 -15.97
C HIS A 139 2.31 -21.07 -15.13
N ASN A 140 1.03 -21.20 -15.40
CA ASN A 140 0.19 -22.21 -14.75
C ASN A 140 0.31 -23.53 -15.50
N ASN A 141 0.96 -24.50 -14.92
CA ASN A 141 1.08 -25.86 -15.47
C ASN A 141 -0.08 -26.78 -15.04
N GLU A 142 -1.07 -26.23 -14.29
CA GLU A 142 -2.20 -26.98 -13.72
C GLU A 142 -1.76 -28.16 -12.81
N TRP A 143 -0.61 -28.03 -12.15
CA TRP A 143 -0.07 -29.01 -11.23
C TRP A 143 -0.51 -28.72 -9.80
N CYS A 144 -0.52 -29.77 -8.96
CA CYS A 144 -0.88 -29.64 -7.54
C CYS A 144 0.23 -29.02 -6.67
N TRP A 145 1.42 -28.77 -7.22
CA TRP A 145 2.59 -28.16 -6.56
C TRP A 145 3.30 -27.17 -7.47
#